data_493afe907a183a3614f661b91a10e63b
#
_entry.id   493afe907a183a3614f661b91a10e63b
#
_cell.length_a   1.000
_cell.length_b   1.000
_cell.length_c   1.000
_cell.angle_alpha   90.00
_cell.angle_beta   90.00
_cell.angle_gamma   90.00
#
_symmetry.space_group_name_H-M   'P 1'
#
loop_
_entity.id
_entity.type
_entity.pdbx_description
1 polymer ?
#
loop_
_entity_poly.entity_id
_entity_poly.type
_entity_poly.pdbx_seq_one_letter_code
_entity_poly.pdbx_strand_id
1 'polypeptide(L)'
;MVMMLMHLEKISIPGSVKVPELFEVNQHGDVLQMTSTISSTCKNDLSVKELLTAIFPCGSVTGAPKKRTMEIIQTLEDEPRGLYCGAIAWFDPSESEQVLGNLGMSVVIRTLEVNQDQSIHGQVEGQVS
;
A
#
# COMPACT_ATOMS: atom_id res chain seq x y z
N MET A 1 -0.09 10.54 3.85
CA MET A 1 1.26 10.65 4.45
C MET A 1 1.29 10.27 5.93
N VAL A 2 0.60 10.97 6.84
CA VAL A 2 0.65 10.68 8.30
C VAL A 2 0.40 9.21 8.65
N MET A 3 -0.59 8.56 8.04
CA MET A 3 -0.88 7.14 8.29
C MET A 3 0.27 6.22 7.89
N MET A 4 0.98 6.52 6.79
CA MET A 4 2.12 5.74 6.35
C MET A 4 3.27 5.82 7.34
N LEU A 5 3.55 7.02 7.88
CA LEU A 5 4.52 7.23 8.95
C LEU A 5 4.20 6.36 10.17
N MET A 6 2.97 6.42 10.66
CA MET A 6 2.52 5.63 11.83
C MET A 6 2.61 4.11 11.60
N HIS A 7 2.44 3.65 10.37
CA HIS A 7 2.55 2.23 10.05
C HIS A 7 4.02 1.79 10.00
N LEU A 8 4.89 2.60 9.40
CA LEU A 8 6.32 2.31 9.33
C LEU A 8 6.98 2.34 10.72
N GLU A 9 6.59 3.26 11.61
CA GLU A 9 7.12 3.31 12.97
C GLU A 9 6.98 1.99 13.74
N LYS A 10 5.91 1.23 13.48
CA LYS A 10 5.66 -0.05 14.17
C LYS A 10 6.69 -1.13 13.83
N ILE A 11 7.22 -1.12 12.62
CA ILE A 11 8.13 -2.14 12.08
C ILE A 11 9.57 -1.65 11.94
N SER A 12 9.82 -0.39 12.26
CA SER A 12 11.12 0.27 12.12
C SER A 12 11.86 0.39 13.44
N ILE A 13 13.17 0.53 13.34
CA ILE A 13 14.02 0.94 14.47
C ILE A 13 13.56 2.34 14.89
N PRO A 14 13.34 2.60 16.20
CA PRO A 14 12.94 3.91 16.68
C PRO A 14 13.86 5.04 16.19
N GLY A 15 13.25 6.11 15.66
CA GLY A 15 13.99 7.26 15.15
C GLY A 15 14.60 7.09 13.75
N SER A 16 14.40 5.93 13.09
CA SER A 16 14.91 5.69 11.73
C SER A 16 13.97 6.19 10.61
N VAL A 17 12.72 6.50 10.93
CA VAL A 17 11.74 6.97 9.94
C VAL A 17 12.09 8.40 9.51
N LYS A 18 12.24 8.59 8.21
CA LYS A 18 12.60 9.86 7.57
C LYS A 18 11.68 10.13 6.39
N VAL A 19 11.53 11.41 6.05
CA VAL A 19 10.82 11.86 4.84
C VAL A 19 11.84 12.63 4.00
N PRO A 20 12.67 11.93 3.20
CA PRO A 20 13.71 12.59 2.40
C PRO A 20 13.11 13.53 1.34
N GLU A 21 11.94 13.20 0.82
CA GLU A 21 11.26 13.99 -0.20
C GLU A 21 9.80 14.21 0.23
N LEU A 22 9.41 15.46 0.31
CA LEU A 22 8.08 15.86 0.75
C LEU A 22 7.41 16.74 -0.31
N PHE A 23 6.26 16.28 -0.84
CA PHE A 23 5.48 16.98 -1.84
C PHE A 23 6.28 17.38 -3.10
N GLU A 24 7.20 16.50 -3.50
CA GLU A 24 7.97 16.70 -4.72
C GLU A 24 7.07 16.54 -5.94
N VAL A 25 7.14 17.52 -6.85
CA VAL A 25 6.37 17.50 -8.09
C VAL A 25 7.26 17.00 -9.22
N ASN A 26 6.95 15.82 -9.73
CA ASN A 26 7.67 15.18 -10.83
C ASN A 26 6.82 15.18 -12.09
N GLN A 27 7.48 15.44 -13.23
CA GLN A 27 6.84 15.37 -14.54
C GLN A 27 6.99 13.95 -15.11
N HIS A 28 5.85 13.34 -15.46
CA HIS A 28 5.78 12.05 -16.15
C HIS A 28 5.05 12.24 -17.49
N GLY A 29 5.81 12.44 -18.59
CA GLY A 29 5.22 12.82 -19.86
C GLY A 29 4.53 14.19 -19.74
N ASP A 30 3.25 14.24 -20.07
CA ASP A 30 2.43 15.46 -20.01
C ASP A 30 1.70 15.63 -18.66
N VAL A 31 1.95 14.76 -17.68
CA VAL A 31 1.29 14.79 -16.38
C VAL A 31 2.28 15.18 -15.29
N LEU A 32 1.85 16.10 -14.41
CA LEU A 32 2.55 16.43 -13.17
C LEU A 32 1.99 15.58 -12.04
N GLN A 33 2.87 14.89 -11.32
CA GLN A 33 2.51 14.08 -10.16
C GLN A 33 3.25 14.55 -8.92
N MET A 34 2.51 14.77 -7.84
CA MET A 34 3.09 15.11 -6.53
C MET A 34 3.30 13.83 -5.73
N THR A 35 4.52 13.60 -5.29
CA THR A 35 4.91 12.42 -4.51
C THR A 35 5.59 12.81 -3.19
N SER A 36 5.60 11.89 -2.25
CA SER A 36 6.41 12.01 -1.03
C SER A 36 7.06 10.65 -0.75
N THR A 37 8.34 10.66 -0.47
CA THR A 37 9.11 9.46 -0.15
C THR A 37 9.30 9.36 1.36
N ILE A 38 8.98 8.20 1.92
CA ILE A 38 9.22 7.87 3.32
C ILE A 38 10.17 6.69 3.36
N SER A 39 11.24 6.80 4.13
CA SER A 39 12.21 5.73 4.33
C SER A 39 12.37 5.39 5.80
N SER A 40 12.72 4.15 6.09
CA SER A 40 13.05 3.70 7.44
C SER A 40 13.95 2.48 7.42
N THR A 41 14.58 2.20 8.53
CA THR A 41 15.31 0.95 8.75
C THR A 41 14.42 -0.02 9.52
N CYS A 42 14.12 -1.17 8.94
CA CYS A 42 13.33 -2.21 9.60
C CYS A 42 14.06 -2.84 10.78
N LYS A 43 13.30 -3.40 11.73
CA LYS A 43 13.84 -4.24 12.80
C LYS A 43 14.46 -5.50 12.20
N ASN A 44 15.53 -6.02 12.83
CA ASN A 44 16.29 -7.15 12.30
C ASN A 44 15.53 -8.48 12.29
N ASP A 45 14.53 -8.61 13.14
CA ASP A 45 13.70 -9.82 13.34
C ASP A 45 12.32 -9.69 12.71
N LEU A 46 12.14 -8.75 11.80
CA LEU A 46 10.85 -8.50 11.17
C LEU A 46 10.45 -9.63 10.22
N SER A 47 9.35 -10.29 10.53
CA SER A 47 8.76 -11.31 9.66
C SER A 47 7.96 -10.68 8.51
N VAL A 48 7.79 -11.45 7.40
CA VAL A 48 6.91 -11.07 6.28
C VAL A 48 5.49 -10.78 6.77
N LYS A 49 4.99 -11.58 7.69
CA LYS A 49 3.65 -11.41 8.26
C LYS A 49 3.50 -10.08 8.98
N GLU A 50 4.47 -9.70 9.80
CA GLU A 50 4.45 -8.41 10.51
C GLU A 50 4.54 -7.23 9.54
N LEU A 51 5.44 -7.33 8.54
CA LEU A 51 5.55 -6.35 7.48
C LEU A 51 4.21 -6.14 6.78
N LEU A 52 3.62 -7.21 6.25
CA LEU A 52 2.34 -7.13 5.54
C LEU A 52 1.21 -6.61 6.45
N THR A 53 1.15 -7.05 7.70
CA THR A 53 0.13 -6.56 8.66
C THR A 53 0.26 -5.06 8.91
N ALA A 54 1.48 -4.55 8.93
CA ALA A 54 1.72 -3.12 9.14
C ALA A 54 1.33 -2.28 7.92
N ILE A 55 1.76 -2.67 6.71
CA ILE A 55 1.60 -1.84 5.52
C ILE A 55 0.32 -2.12 4.73
N PHE A 56 -0.26 -3.32 4.84
CA PHE A 56 -1.43 -3.75 4.08
C PHE A 56 -2.67 -3.97 4.99
N PRO A 57 -3.89 -3.67 4.53
CA PRO A 57 -4.18 -2.84 3.36
C PRO A 57 -3.70 -1.39 3.56
N CYS A 58 -3.43 -0.71 2.43
CA CYS A 58 -2.90 0.64 2.46
C CYS A 58 -3.90 1.61 3.10
N GLY A 59 -3.42 2.46 4.01
CA GLY A 59 -4.27 3.40 4.72
C GLY A 59 -4.93 4.46 3.83
N SER A 60 -4.34 4.76 2.66
CA SER A 60 -4.92 5.70 1.70
C SER A 60 -6.19 5.19 1.03
N VAL A 61 -6.38 3.86 0.96
CA VAL A 61 -7.54 3.22 0.34
C VAL A 61 -8.52 2.63 1.36
N THR A 62 -8.17 2.66 2.64
CA THR A 62 -9.03 2.18 3.74
C THR A 62 -9.42 3.29 4.69
N GLY A 63 -8.46 3.95 5.33
CA GLY A 63 -8.66 5.02 6.30
C GLY A 63 -8.05 4.73 7.68
N ALA A 64 -8.32 5.61 8.63
CA ALA A 64 -7.85 5.48 10.01
C ALA A 64 -9.00 5.74 11.00
N PRO A 65 -9.10 4.92 12.06
CA PRO A 65 -8.35 3.71 12.40
C PRO A 65 -8.65 2.55 11.43
N LYS A 66 -7.61 1.88 10.91
CA LYS A 66 -7.72 0.87 9.84
C LYS A 66 -8.83 -0.17 10.07
N LYS A 67 -8.84 -0.82 11.24
CA LYS A 67 -9.81 -1.86 11.57
C LYS A 67 -11.26 -1.35 11.50
N ARG A 68 -11.52 -0.20 12.14
CA ARG A 68 -12.87 0.38 12.18
C ARG A 68 -13.35 0.80 10.81
N THR A 69 -12.48 1.37 10.00
CA THR A 69 -12.83 1.78 8.64
C THR A 69 -13.14 0.57 7.76
N MET A 70 -12.37 -0.52 7.87
CA MET A 70 -12.66 -1.77 7.16
C MET A 70 -14.00 -2.38 7.54
N GLU A 71 -14.38 -2.34 8.83
CA GLU A 71 -15.69 -2.79 9.30
C GLU A 71 -16.82 -1.97 8.67
N ILE A 72 -16.63 -0.64 8.56
CA ILE A 72 -17.61 0.26 7.93
C ILE A 72 -17.71 -0.04 6.43
N ILE A 73 -16.58 -0.15 5.73
CA ILE A 73 -16.55 -0.50 4.30
C ILE A 73 -17.34 -1.79 4.05
N GLN A 74 -17.11 -2.82 4.86
CA GLN A 74 -17.80 -4.10 4.74
C GLN A 74 -19.33 -3.98 4.94
N THR A 75 -19.80 -2.99 5.69
CA THR A 75 -21.23 -2.77 5.89
C THR A 75 -21.88 -1.88 4.83
N LEU A 76 -21.09 -1.07 4.13
CA LEU A 76 -21.58 -0.11 3.14
C LEU A 76 -21.47 -0.62 1.69
N GLU A 77 -20.53 -1.48 1.42
CA GLU A 77 -20.33 -2.03 0.07
C GLU A 77 -21.06 -3.36 -0.06
N ASP A 78 -21.95 -3.42 -1.04
CA ASP A 78 -22.78 -4.62 -1.30
C ASP A 78 -21.96 -5.73 -1.96
N GLU A 79 -20.87 -5.38 -2.67
CA GLU A 79 -20.04 -6.32 -3.40
C GLU A 79 -18.57 -6.30 -2.91
N PRO A 80 -17.88 -7.44 -2.94
CA PRO A 80 -16.45 -7.50 -2.66
C PRO A 80 -15.65 -6.68 -3.67
N ARG A 81 -14.63 -5.94 -3.19
CA ARG A 81 -13.74 -5.15 -4.04
C ARG A 81 -12.87 -5.98 -5.00
N GLY A 82 -12.80 -7.30 -4.81
CA GLY A 82 -11.93 -8.15 -5.60
C GLY A 82 -10.47 -7.71 -5.50
N LEU A 83 -9.84 -7.48 -6.64
CA LEU A 83 -8.45 -7.00 -6.73
C LEU A 83 -8.31 -5.51 -6.39
N TYR A 84 -9.38 -4.72 -6.53
CA TYR A 84 -9.37 -3.28 -6.26
C TYR A 84 -8.99 -2.96 -4.81
N CYS A 85 -8.07 -2.02 -4.62
CA CYS A 85 -7.46 -1.68 -3.32
C CYS A 85 -6.66 -2.82 -2.67
N GLY A 86 -6.46 -3.92 -3.38
CA GLY A 86 -5.51 -4.96 -3.04
C GLY A 86 -4.08 -4.55 -3.31
N ALA A 87 -3.20 -5.52 -3.44
CA ALA A 87 -1.80 -5.27 -3.79
C ALA A 87 -1.25 -6.37 -4.69
N ILE A 88 -0.41 -5.96 -5.63
CA ILE A 88 0.46 -6.87 -6.38
C ILE A 88 1.85 -6.73 -5.80
N ALA A 89 2.46 -7.84 -5.42
CA ALA A 89 3.77 -7.86 -4.81
C ALA A 89 4.69 -8.87 -5.48
N TRP A 90 5.99 -8.57 -5.49
CA TRP A 90 7.04 -9.50 -5.86
C TRP A 90 8.04 -9.59 -4.71
N PHE A 91 8.65 -10.74 -4.58
CA PHE A 91 9.64 -11.04 -3.55
C PHE A 91 10.83 -11.73 -4.20
N ASP A 92 12.04 -11.22 -3.94
CA ASP A 92 13.27 -11.93 -4.30
C ASP A 92 13.56 -13.04 -3.29
N PRO A 93 14.15 -14.15 -3.72
CA PRO A 93 14.67 -15.15 -2.80
C PRO A 93 15.70 -14.49 -1.87
N SER A 94 15.63 -14.80 -0.59
CA SER A 94 16.66 -14.41 0.35
C SER A 94 17.81 -15.40 0.34
N GLU A 95 19.05 -14.93 0.44
CA GLU A 95 20.23 -15.76 0.61
C GLU A 95 20.29 -16.45 1.97
N SER A 96 19.50 -15.99 2.93
CA SER A 96 19.40 -16.55 4.28
C SER A 96 17.95 -16.66 4.73
N GLU A 97 17.63 -17.75 5.43
CA GLU A 97 16.27 -18.00 5.95
C GLU A 97 15.76 -16.93 6.94
N GLN A 98 16.67 -16.12 7.47
CA GLN A 98 16.37 -15.14 8.51
C GLN A 98 16.22 -13.71 8.00
N VAL A 99 16.52 -13.43 6.73
CA VAL A 99 16.51 -12.08 6.17
C VAL A 99 15.50 -12.02 5.04
N LEU A 100 14.62 -11.03 5.07
CA LEU A 100 13.75 -10.71 3.94
C LEU A 100 14.64 -10.28 2.77
N GLY A 101 14.46 -10.92 1.61
CA GLY A 101 15.01 -10.45 0.34
C GLY A 101 14.38 -9.13 -0.07
N ASN A 102 14.75 -8.63 -1.25
CA ASN A 102 14.08 -7.46 -1.80
C ASN A 102 12.61 -7.79 -2.09
N LEU A 103 11.77 -6.82 -1.88
CA LEU A 103 10.36 -6.92 -2.22
C LEU A 103 9.87 -5.59 -2.79
N GLY A 104 8.90 -5.66 -3.67
CA GLY A 104 8.15 -4.50 -4.13
C GLY A 104 6.67 -4.78 -4.05
N MET A 105 5.89 -3.77 -3.74
CA MET A 105 4.45 -3.88 -3.63
C MET A 105 3.80 -2.63 -4.23
N SER A 106 2.78 -2.84 -5.05
CA SER A 106 1.97 -1.78 -5.64
C SER A 106 0.52 -1.95 -5.23
N VAL A 107 -0.13 -0.86 -4.84
CA VAL A 107 -1.57 -0.85 -4.56
C VAL A 107 -2.33 -0.88 -5.88
N VAL A 108 -3.33 -1.75 -5.97
CA VAL A 108 -4.15 -1.91 -7.17
C VAL A 108 -5.27 -0.88 -7.16
N ILE A 109 -5.00 0.24 -7.82
CA ILE A 109 -5.95 1.32 -8.09
C ILE A 109 -5.83 1.73 -9.56
N ARG A 110 -6.86 2.34 -10.15
CA ARG A 110 -6.88 2.73 -11.56
C ARG A 110 -6.52 1.57 -12.50
N THR A 111 -7.03 0.38 -12.16
CA THR A 111 -6.68 -0.88 -12.81
C THR A 111 -7.93 -1.47 -13.44
N LEU A 112 -7.76 -2.08 -14.60
CA LEU A 112 -8.79 -2.87 -15.27
C LEU A 112 -8.47 -4.35 -15.06
N GLU A 113 -9.46 -5.11 -14.64
CA GLU A 113 -9.40 -6.56 -14.52
C GLU A 113 -10.11 -7.18 -15.72
N VAL A 114 -9.40 -8.03 -16.46
CA VAL A 114 -9.95 -8.75 -17.61
C VAL A 114 -10.07 -10.21 -17.24
N ASN A 115 -11.29 -10.70 -17.20
CA ASN A 115 -11.58 -12.10 -16.90
C ASN A 115 -11.41 -13.02 -18.13
N GLN A 116 -11.39 -14.32 -17.89
CA GLN A 116 -11.27 -15.33 -18.98
C GLN A 116 -12.42 -15.30 -19.99
N ASP A 117 -13.60 -14.86 -19.58
CA ASP A 117 -14.76 -14.65 -20.43
C ASP A 117 -14.72 -13.31 -21.20
N GLN A 118 -13.60 -12.60 -21.16
CA GLN A 118 -13.37 -11.27 -21.72
C GLN A 118 -14.24 -10.16 -21.11
N SER A 119 -14.92 -10.42 -20.00
CA SER A 119 -15.57 -9.36 -19.25
C SER A 119 -14.52 -8.45 -18.62
N ILE A 120 -14.77 -7.14 -18.63
CA ILE A 120 -13.87 -6.12 -18.10
C ILE A 120 -14.52 -5.51 -16.87
N HIS A 121 -13.86 -5.63 -15.73
CA HIS A 121 -14.24 -4.94 -14.51
C HIS A 121 -13.21 -3.84 -14.20
N GLY A 122 -13.69 -2.63 -14.00
CA GLY A 122 -12.85 -1.52 -13.56
C GLY A 122 -13.55 -0.74 -12.48
N GLN A 123 -12.89 -0.52 -11.36
CA GLN A 123 -13.36 0.43 -10.36
C GLN A 123 -12.49 1.67 -10.43
N VAL A 124 -13.10 2.80 -10.73
CA VAL A 124 -12.47 4.12 -10.68
C VAL A 124 -12.88 4.75 -9.36
N GLU A 125 -11.90 5.26 -8.61
CA GLU A 125 -12.19 6.07 -7.43
C GLU A 125 -13.15 7.19 -7.79
N GLY A 126 -14.37 7.14 -7.28
CA GLY A 126 -15.34 8.20 -7.45
C GLY A 126 -14.87 9.43 -6.69
N GLN A 127 -14.68 10.55 -7.38
CA GLN A 127 -14.66 11.84 -6.71
C GLN A 127 -16.05 12.06 -6.14
N VAL A 128 -16.14 12.07 -4.82
CA VAL A 128 -17.32 12.63 -4.13
C VAL A 128 -17.18 14.14 -4.27
N SER A 129 -17.98 14.71 -5.17
CA SER A 129 -18.16 16.15 -5.30
C SER A 129 -18.99 16.71 -4.17
#